data_f42d92361fd41fb8820d758024c3c718
#
_entry.id   f42d92361fd41fb8820d758024c3c718
#
_cell.length_a   1.000
_cell.length_b   1.000
_cell.length_c   1.000
_cell.angle_alpha   90.00
_cell.angle_beta   90.00
_cell.angle_gamma   90.00
#
_symmetry.space_group_name_H-M   'P 1'
#
loop_
_entity.id
_entity.type
_entity.pdbx_description
1 polymer ?
#
loop_
_entity_poly.entity_id
_entity_poly.type
_entity_poly.pdbx_seq_one_letter_code
_entity_poly.pdbx_strand_id
1 'polypeptide(L)' 'MESQMIRPGHLTAHQTARLLGVSLAGVRKLVQRGQLARSGGTDRQPWYTAADVATLAADRRARAAA' A
#
# COMPACT_ATOMS: atom_id res chain seq x y z
N MET A 1 10.11 17.69 -10.27
CA MET A 1 9.74 17.53 -9.81
C MET A 1 8.80 17.31 -9.23
N GLU A 2 8.19 16.88 -8.99
CA GLU A 2 7.39 16.71 -8.45
C GLU A 2 6.95 16.59 -7.71
N SER A 3 6.67 16.58 -7.64
CA SER A 3 6.33 16.62 -6.71
C SER A 3 5.40 16.10 -5.86
N GLN A 4 5.32 15.03 -5.56
CA GLN A 4 4.45 14.51 -4.59
C GLN A 4 5.04 14.60 -3.25
N MET A 5 4.43 15.38 -2.40
CA MET A 5 4.89 15.62 -1.06
C MET A 5 4.40 14.50 -0.15
N ILE A 6 4.98 13.34 -0.27
CA ILE A 6 4.62 12.22 0.57
C ILE A 6 5.51 12.24 1.79
N ARG A 7 4.92 12.11 2.96
CA ARG A 7 5.69 12.09 4.20
C ARG A 7 6.64 10.90 4.22
N PRO A 8 7.83 11.05 4.80
CA PRO A 8 8.73 9.92 4.97
C PRO A 8 8.01 8.77 5.70
N GLY A 9 8.24 7.56 5.23
CA GLY A 9 7.60 6.39 5.81
C GLY A 9 6.20 6.10 5.30
N HIS A 10 5.73 6.86 4.30
CA HIS A 10 4.43 6.65 3.70
C HIS A 10 4.56 6.39 2.21
N LEU A 11 3.57 5.69 1.65
CA LEU A 11 3.55 5.31 0.26
C LEU A 11 2.23 5.73 -0.37
N THR A 12 2.28 6.06 -1.65
CA THR A 12 1.06 6.28 -2.43
C THR A 12 0.41 4.94 -2.77
N ALA A 13 -0.83 4.99 -3.26
CA ALA A 13 -1.50 3.78 -3.72
C ALA A 13 -0.73 3.11 -4.86
N HIS A 14 -0.17 3.90 -5.77
CA HIS A 14 0.62 3.36 -6.87
C HIS A 14 1.87 2.64 -6.38
N GLN A 15 2.59 3.26 -5.44
CA GLN A 15 3.78 2.65 -4.86
C GLN A 15 3.42 1.37 -4.11
N THR A 16 2.31 1.41 -3.37
CA THR A 16 1.82 0.25 -2.64
C THR A 16 1.49 -0.90 -3.59
N ALA A 17 0.78 -0.59 -4.67
CA ALA A 17 0.43 -1.60 -5.67
C ALA A 17 1.67 -2.26 -6.25
N ARG A 18 2.69 -1.47 -6.56
CA ARG A 18 3.92 -2.00 -7.13
C ARG A 18 4.66 -2.89 -6.14
N LEU A 19 4.73 -2.48 -4.88
CA LEU A 19 5.41 -3.28 -3.88
C LEU A 19 4.68 -4.59 -3.60
N LEU A 20 3.35 -4.58 -3.65
CA LEU A 20 2.56 -5.77 -3.40
C LEU A 20 2.39 -6.62 -4.65
N GLY A 21 2.72 -6.09 -5.82
CA GLY A 21 2.54 -6.82 -7.06
C GLY A 21 1.09 -6.98 -7.45
N VAL A 22 0.26 -6.00 -7.14
CA VAL A 22 -1.17 -6.03 -7.45
C VAL A 22 -1.57 -4.76 -8.19
N SER A 23 -2.79 -4.74 -8.69
CA SER A 23 -3.34 -3.54 -9.31
C SER A 23 -3.83 -2.56 -8.26
N LEU A 24 -4.17 -1.34 -8.69
CA LEU A 24 -4.79 -0.38 -7.78
C LEU A 24 -6.10 -0.91 -7.22
N ALA A 25 -6.88 -1.61 -8.05
CA ALA A 25 -8.10 -2.24 -7.57
C ALA A 25 -7.79 -3.28 -6.49
N GLY A 26 -6.69 -4.00 -6.64
CA GLY A 26 -6.24 -4.95 -5.64
C GLY A 26 -5.92 -4.29 -4.31
N VAL A 27 -5.27 -3.12 -4.35
CA VAL A 27 -4.98 -2.36 -3.13
C VAL A 27 -6.29 -1.97 -2.43
N ARG A 28 -7.28 -1.50 -3.20
CA ARG A 28 -8.57 -1.13 -2.63
C ARG A 28 -9.24 -2.31 -1.94
N LYS A 29 -9.18 -3.48 -2.55
CA LYS A 29 -9.77 -4.67 -1.96
C LYS A 29 -9.09 -5.03 -0.64
N LEU A 30 -7.78 -4.87 -0.56
CA LEU A 30 -7.06 -5.12 0.68
C LEU A 30 -7.53 -4.19 1.78
N VAL A 31 -7.77 -2.92 1.44
CA VAL A 31 -8.29 -1.96 2.41
C VAL A 31 -9.70 -2.34 2.84
N GLN A 32 -10.56 -2.72 1.89
CA GLN A 32 -11.93 -3.11 2.18
C GLN A 32 -11.99 -4.33 3.10
N ARG A 33 -11.04 -5.24 2.94
CA ARG A 33 -11.01 -6.45 3.77
C ARG A 33 -10.34 -6.22 5.11
N GLY A 34 -9.85 -5.01 5.36
CA GLY A 34 -9.19 -4.70 6.61
C GLY A 34 -7.76 -5.21 6.71
N GLN A 35 -7.19 -5.63 5.61
CA GLN A 35 -5.81 -6.12 5.59
C GLN A 35 -4.79 -5.01 5.45
N LEU A 36 -5.23 -3.84 4.99
CA LEU A 36 -4.38 -2.68 4.81
C LEU A 36 -5.18 -1.46 5.20
N ALA A 37 -4.63 -0.61 6.05
CA ALA A 37 -5.32 0.59 6.51
C ALA A 37 -4.68 1.82 5.90
N ARG A 38 -5.51 2.79 5.51
CA ARG A 38 -5.00 4.09 5.09
C ARG A 38 -4.47 4.83 6.31
N SER A 39 -3.30 5.42 6.14
CA SER A 39 -2.70 6.20 7.22
C SER A 39 -2.94 7.68 7.06
N GLY A 40 -3.42 8.12 5.90
CA GLY A 40 -3.69 9.53 5.67
C GLY A 40 -4.00 9.78 4.21
N GLY A 41 -3.86 11.03 3.81
CA GLY A 41 -4.15 11.43 2.44
C GLY A 41 -5.62 11.75 2.24
N THR A 42 -6.06 11.70 1.00
CA THR A 42 -7.45 11.96 0.62
C THR A 42 -8.05 10.73 -0.03
N ASP A 43 -9.36 10.76 -0.30
CA ASP A 43 -10.00 9.66 -0.99
C ASP A 43 -9.39 9.40 -2.36
N ARG A 44 -8.87 10.44 -3.01
CA ARG A 44 -8.27 10.29 -4.33
C ARG A 44 -6.80 9.88 -4.26
N GLN A 45 -6.12 10.29 -3.19
CA GLN A 45 -4.71 9.99 -3.00
C GLN A 45 -4.46 9.51 -1.59
N PRO A 46 -4.91 8.29 -1.29
CA PRO A 46 -4.69 7.73 0.04
C PRO A 46 -3.22 7.39 0.21
N TRP A 47 -2.76 7.47 1.45
CA TRP A 47 -1.40 7.10 1.82
C TRP A 47 -1.44 5.88 2.72
N TYR A 48 -0.39 5.10 2.66
CA TYR A 48 -0.23 3.90 3.49
C TYR A 48 1.14 3.94 4.13
N THR A 49 1.26 3.41 5.35
CA THR A 49 2.58 3.38 5.99
C THR A 49 3.45 2.34 5.30
N ALA A 50 4.72 2.68 5.11
CA ALA A 50 5.66 1.76 4.50
C ALA A 50 5.80 0.48 5.34
N ALA A 51 5.75 0.62 6.68
CA ALA A 51 5.85 -0.53 7.56
C ALA A 51 4.71 -1.51 7.35
N ASP A 52 3.47 -1.00 7.24
CA ASP A 52 2.32 -1.88 7.02
C ASP A 52 2.39 -2.56 5.67
N VAL A 53 2.79 -1.82 4.64
CA VAL A 53 2.91 -2.38 3.30
C VAL A 53 4.01 -3.45 3.27
N ALA A 54 5.13 -3.20 3.93
CA ALA A 54 6.23 -4.16 3.98
C ALA A 54 5.80 -5.45 4.69
N THR A 55 5.07 -5.31 5.80
CA THR A 55 4.57 -6.46 6.53
C THR A 55 3.63 -7.30 5.66
N LEU A 56 2.71 -6.62 4.97
CA LEU A 56 1.77 -7.31 4.11
C LEU A 56 2.47 -7.97 2.92
N ALA A 57 3.46 -7.29 2.34
CA ALA A 57 4.23 -7.84 1.23
C ALA A 57 4.97 -9.10 1.66
N ALA A 58 5.57 -9.08 2.85
CA ALA A 58 6.28 -10.26 3.37
C ALA A 58 5.31 -11.41 3.61
N ASP A 59 4.13 -11.13 4.15
CA ASP A 59 3.12 -12.14 4.41
C ASP A 59 2.64 -12.80 3.11
N ARG A 60 2.38 -11.98 2.09
CA ARG A 60 1.94 -12.49 0.81
C ARG A 60 3.03 -13.33 0.14
N ARG A 61 4.27 -12.91 0.27
CA ARG A 61 5.40 -13.65 -0.29
C ARG A 61 5.57 -15.00 0.40
N ALA A 62 5.40 -15.02 1.71
CA ALA A 62 5.46 -16.26 2.47
C ALA A 62 4.38 -17.23 2.05
N ARG A 63 3.15 -16.74 1.82
CA ARG A 63 2.05 -17.58 1.37
C ARG A 63 2.30 -18.13 -0.03
N ALA A 64 2.87 -17.31 -0.90
CA ALA A 64 3.16 -17.74 -2.27
C ALA A 64 4.26 -18.80 -2.29
N ALA A 65 5.18 -18.73 -1.35
CA ALA A 65 6.30 -19.66 -1.27
C ALA A 65 5.90 -20.99 -0.63
N ALA A 66 4.80 -21.01 0.10
CA ALA A 66 4.35 -22.22 0.80
C ALA A 66 3.69 -23.24 -0.18
#